data_874b8ef0f83880e8afc3282b229a44d7
#
_entry.id   874b8ef0f83880e8afc3282b229a44d7
#
_cell.length_a   1.000
_cell.length_b   1.000
_cell.length_c   1.000
_cell.angle_alpha   90.00
_cell.angle_beta   90.00
_cell.angle_gamma   90.00
#
_symmetry.space_group_name_H-M   'P 1'
#
loop_
_entity.id
_entity.type
_entity.pdbx_description
1 polymer ?
#
loop_
_entity_poly.entity_id
_entity_poly.type
_entity_poly.pdbx_seq_one_letter_code
_entity_poly.pdbx_strand_id
1 'polypeptide(L)'
;MLWSLFRILFFVVVVLALTFAANTALQADVVMRIAFAGWEFTLHPLQLAIAALVLTAFVWVVVKLLGLLLATVRFLNGDETAISRYFDRNRERRGFQALTDGMMALAAGEGRLALIKAHRAETCLGRPELTNLLIAQAAEVVGDTSRAGVAYKALLADPRTRFVGIRGLLKQKLAEGDTETALKLAEKAYELKPRHAESQEILLKLQSGAADWKGARATLTAQAKSGILPRDVYRRRDAVMALQEAKGVVDEDATIEAREAAIAANKLSPDLIPAASMAARSYMAKGDKKNATRVLKKAWEALPHPDLAAAFAEIEPEESPEARLRRFRMLTTVHPDNAETKLLVAELCIAGEDFPAARRALGDLATSHPTQRTLAIMAAIERGEGGDDATVRGWLSKALIAPRGPQWCCDKCQAIHSAWAPICENCQGFDTLSWREPVETTGASATRAELLPVMVSPPKTVVPPQPEAPPPIDLEAIGRRAN
;
A
#
# COMPACT_ATOMS: atom_id res chain seq x y z
N MET A 1 46.82 39.32 -2.91
CA MET A 1 48.03 39.95 -2.40
C MET A 1 48.82 40.67 -3.51
N LEU A 2 49.15 40.08 -4.64
CA LEU A 2 49.90 40.74 -5.76
C LEU A 2 49.23 42.03 -6.29
N TRP A 3 47.89 42.09 -6.35
CA TRP A 3 47.19 43.29 -6.84
C TRP A 3 47.19 44.47 -5.86
N SER A 4 47.26 44.22 -4.56
CA SER A 4 47.43 45.28 -3.55
C SER A 4 48.87 45.87 -3.60
N LEU A 5 49.86 45.01 -3.78
CA LEU A 5 51.24 45.39 -3.95
C LEU A 5 51.45 46.24 -5.22
N PHE A 6 50.83 45.87 -6.35
CA PHE A 6 50.86 46.64 -7.59
C PHE A 6 50.22 48.04 -7.44
N ARG A 7 49.08 48.14 -6.69
CA ARG A 7 48.49 49.48 -6.40
C ARG A 7 49.37 50.37 -5.54
N ILE A 8 50.02 49.79 -4.53
CA ILE A 8 50.95 50.55 -3.66
C ILE A 8 52.16 51.00 -4.46
N LEU A 9 52.77 50.12 -5.27
CA LEU A 9 53.89 50.43 -6.11
C LEU A 9 53.54 51.53 -7.15
N PHE A 10 52.38 51.41 -7.81
CA PHE A 10 51.87 52.41 -8.77
C PHE A 10 51.65 53.77 -8.08
N PHE A 11 51.10 53.80 -6.86
CA PHE A 11 50.89 55.00 -6.09
C PHE A 11 52.26 55.68 -5.76
N VAL A 12 53.25 54.91 -5.33
CA VAL A 12 54.56 55.37 -5.01
C VAL A 12 55.27 55.96 -6.27
N VAL A 13 55.14 55.25 -7.41
CA VAL A 13 55.69 55.71 -8.69
C VAL A 13 55.04 57.05 -9.15
N VAL A 14 53.72 57.15 -9.01
CA VAL A 14 52.96 58.37 -9.35
C VAL A 14 53.36 59.53 -8.45
N VAL A 15 53.53 59.31 -7.14
CA VAL A 15 53.98 60.35 -6.20
C VAL A 15 55.39 60.80 -6.52
N LEU A 16 56.32 59.87 -6.80
CA LEU A 16 57.71 60.22 -7.23
C LEU A 16 57.72 60.98 -8.52
N ALA A 17 56.95 60.63 -9.55
CA ALA A 17 56.84 61.32 -10.81
C ALA A 17 56.27 62.76 -10.64
N LEU A 18 55.23 62.91 -9.76
CA LEU A 18 54.67 64.24 -9.45
C LEU A 18 55.63 65.11 -8.68
N THR A 19 56.40 64.57 -7.72
CA THR A 19 57.42 65.36 -7.00
C THR A 19 58.55 65.75 -7.88
N PHE A 20 59.00 64.89 -8.80
CA PHE A 20 60.02 65.23 -9.79
C PHE A 20 59.53 66.30 -10.79
N ALA A 21 58.27 66.15 -11.28
CA ALA A 21 57.67 67.17 -12.18
C ALA A 21 57.51 68.56 -11.48
N ALA A 22 57.07 68.53 -10.19
CA ALA A 22 56.95 69.76 -9.41
C ALA A 22 58.28 70.42 -9.16
N ASN A 23 59.36 69.68 -8.89
CA ASN A 23 60.71 70.24 -8.69
C ASN A 23 61.25 70.78 -10.00
N THR A 24 61.05 70.14 -11.13
CA THR A 24 61.48 70.68 -12.46
C THR A 24 60.67 71.93 -12.86
N ALA A 25 59.38 71.99 -12.52
CA ALA A 25 58.52 73.16 -12.76
C ALA A 25 58.93 74.39 -11.90
N LEU A 26 59.40 74.14 -10.66
CA LEU A 26 59.90 75.20 -9.76
C LEU A 26 61.27 75.81 -10.23
N GLN A 27 62.08 75.06 -10.97
CA GLN A 27 63.35 75.46 -11.48
C GLN A 27 63.29 76.16 -12.87
N ALA A 28 62.15 76.10 -13.54
CA ALA A 28 61.88 76.67 -14.82
C ALA A 28 61.40 78.13 -14.65
N ASP A 29 62.28 79.12 -14.99
CA ASP A 29 61.94 80.55 -15.01
C ASP A 29 61.04 80.94 -16.20
N VAL A 30 60.11 80.11 -16.61
CA VAL A 30 59.21 80.34 -17.74
C VAL A 30 57.87 80.86 -17.22
N VAL A 31 57.65 82.17 -17.44
CA VAL A 31 56.37 82.82 -17.14
C VAL A 31 55.42 82.64 -18.32
N MET A 32 54.32 81.94 -18.13
CA MET A 32 53.28 81.73 -19.15
C MET A 32 52.25 82.86 -19.04
N ARG A 33 52.06 83.60 -20.18
CA ARG A 33 51.07 84.69 -20.27
C ARG A 33 49.80 84.12 -20.95
N ILE A 34 48.68 84.10 -20.25
CA ILE A 34 47.40 83.76 -20.82
C ILE A 34 46.55 85.00 -20.91
N ALA A 35 46.29 85.49 -22.16
CA ALA A 35 45.35 86.56 -22.41
C ALA A 35 43.96 86.01 -22.69
N PHE A 36 43.01 86.34 -21.83
CA PHE A 36 41.61 85.98 -22.05
C PHE A 36 40.69 87.17 -21.78
N ALA A 37 39.88 87.56 -22.78
CA ALA A 37 38.89 88.64 -22.68
C ALA A 37 39.45 89.99 -22.24
N GLY A 38 40.71 90.36 -22.67
CA GLY A 38 41.34 91.68 -22.35
C GLY A 38 42.06 91.70 -21.00
N TRP A 39 42.15 90.61 -20.30
CA TRP A 39 42.91 90.46 -19.06
C TRP A 39 44.16 89.60 -19.32
N GLU A 40 45.35 90.10 -18.97
CA GLU A 40 46.59 89.32 -19.03
C GLU A 40 46.91 88.75 -17.65
N PHE A 41 46.94 87.46 -17.56
CA PHE A 41 47.33 86.75 -16.33
C PHE A 41 48.75 86.19 -16.54
N THR A 42 49.66 86.61 -15.73
CA THR A 42 51.02 86.05 -15.68
C THR A 42 51.04 85.00 -14.57
N LEU A 43 51.10 83.76 -14.96
CA LEU A 43 51.07 82.60 -14.00
C LEU A 43 52.43 81.92 -14.01
N HIS A 44 53.01 81.74 -12.82
CA HIS A 44 54.13 80.84 -12.62
C HIS A 44 53.76 79.38 -12.90
N PRO A 45 54.66 78.51 -13.33
CA PRO A 45 54.38 77.13 -13.64
C PRO A 45 53.71 76.38 -12.49
N LEU A 46 54.06 76.67 -11.24
CA LEU A 46 53.42 76.09 -10.04
C LEU A 46 51.98 76.55 -9.88
N GLN A 47 51.67 77.83 -10.15
CA GLN A 47 50.30 78.36 -10.09
C GLN A 47 49.42 77.75 -11.17
N LEU A 48 49.98 77.52 -12.38
CA LEU A 48 49.28 76.81 -13.47
C LEU A 48 49.00 75.37 -13.12
N ALA A 49 49.93 74.64 -12.51
CA ALA A 49 49.73 73.25 -12.05
C ALA A 49 48.65 73.17 -10.96
N ILE A 50 48.66 74.10 -10.00
CA ILE A 50 47.61 74.15 -8.94
C ILE A 50 46.24 74.48 -9.56
N ALA A 51 46.19 75.45 -10.49
CA ALA A 51 44.94 75.83 -11.17
C ALA A 51 44.38 74.67 -12.00
N ALA A 52 45.26 73.93 -12.73
CA ALA A 52 44.82 72.71 -13.46
C ALA A 52 44.33 71.61 -12.53
N LEU A 53 44.98 71.42 -11.37
CA LEU A 53 44.54 70.40 -10.38
C LEU A 53 43.22 70.78 -9.75
N VAL A 54 43.01 72.07 -9.40
CA VAL A 54 41.71 72.56 -8.86
C VAL A 54 40.63 72.46 -9.94
N LEU A 55 40.89 72.76 -11.19
CA LEU A 55 39.93 72.61 -12.28
C LEU A 55 39.58 71.18 -12.51
N THR A 56 40.58 70.30 -12.50
CA THR A 56 40.30 68.83 -12.64
C THR A 56 39.47 68.29 -11.48
N ALA A 57 39.77 68.72 -10.24
CA ALA A 57 38.98 68.35 -9.06
C ALA A 57 37.53 68.89 -9.14
N PHE A 58 37.38 70.14 -9.61
CA PHE A 58 36.07 70.76 -9.81
C PHE A 58 35.24 70.00 -10.87
N VAL A 59 35.82 69.71 -12.02
CA VAL A 59 35.14 68.91 -13.07
C VAL A 59 34.77 67.54 -12.55
N TRP A 60 35.66 66.89 -11.77
CA TRP A 60 35.37 65.58 -11.16
C TRP A 60 34.16 65.65 -10.18
N VAL A 61 34.10 66.68 -9.33
CA VAL A 61 32.98 66.92 -8.41
C VAL A 61 31.69 67.20 -9.18
N VAL A 62 31.73 68.04 -10.23
CA VAL A 62 30.58 68.34 -11.09
C VAL A 62 30.04 67.06 -11.76
N VAL A 63 30.93 66.20 -12.34
CA VAL A 63 30.57 64.96 -12.97
C VAL A 63 29.96 64.00 -11.92
N LYS A 64 30.48 63.97 -10.70
CA LYS A 64 29.92 63.19 -9.58
C LYS A 64 28.55 63.71 -9.13
N LEU A 65 28.34 64.98 -9.02
CA LEU A 65 27.07 65.63 -8.69
C LEU A 65 26.02 65.40 -9.79
N LEU A 66 26.44 65.53 -11.06
CA LEU A 66 25.57 65.22 -12.21
C LEU A 66 25.15 63.75 -12.23
N GLY A 67 26.09 62.86 -11.94
CA GLY A 67 25.84 61.40 -11.79
C GLY A 67 24.87 61.11 -10.66
N LEU A 68 24.99 61.79 -9.52
CA LEU A 68 24.07 61.67 -8.38
C LEU A 68 22.68 62.19 -8.73
N LEU A 69 22.59 63.32 -9.43
CA LEU A 69 21.33 63.94 -9.89
C LEU A 69 20.61 63.05 -10.90
N LEU A 70 21.33 62.46 -11.86
CA LEU A 70 20.80 61.45 -12.79
C LEU A 70 20.35 60.19 -12.06
N ALA A 71 21.08 59.75 -11.04
CA ALA A 71 20.67 58.61 -10.23
C ALA A 71 19.40 58.86 -9.42
N THR A 72 19.23 60.06 -8.86
CA THR A 72 18.01 60.47 -8.16
C THR A 72 16.80 60.62 -9.10
N VAL A 73 16.97 61.14 -10.30
CA VAL A 73 15.93 61.21 -11.31
C VAL A 73 15.54 59.82 -11.80
N ARG A 74 16.47 58.91 -12.01
CA ARG A 74 16.16 57.48 -12.33
C ARG A 74 15.48 56.77 -11.18
N PHE A 75 15.83 57.06 -9.94
CA PHE A 75 15.16 56.55 -8.75
C PHE A 75 13.68 56.99 -8.69
N LEU A 76 13.42 58.28 -8.97
CA LEU A 76 12.03 58.82 -9.02
C LEU A 76 11.23 58.25 -10.20
N ASN A 77 11.90 57.83 -11.28
CA ASN A 77 11.25 57.14 -12.42
C ASN A 77 11.12 55.61 -12.27
N GLY A 78 11.39 55.05 -11.05
CA GLY A 78 11.21 53.64 -10.76
C GLY A 78 12.32 52.69 -11.19
N ASP A 79 13.49 53.21 -11.65
CA ASP A 79 14.66 52.37 -11.95
C ASP A 79 15.32 51.90 -10.64
N GLU A 80 15.53 50.58 -10.53
CA GLU A 80 16.21 49.94 -9.38
C GLU A 80 17.62 50.53 -9.19
N THR A 81 17.85 51.15 -8.05
CA THR A 81 19.16 51.67 -7.69
C THR A 81 20.13 50.55 -7.29
N ALA A 82 21.43 50.80 -7.39
CA ALA A 82 22.45 49.84 -6.91
C ALA A 82 22.30 49.50 -5.42
N ILE A 83 21.65 50.36 -4.64
CA ILE A 83 21.35 50.17 -3.22
C ILE A 83 20.19 49.17 -3.05
N SER A 84 19.09 49.36 -3.78
CA SER A 84 17.97 48.38 -3.75
C SER A 84 18.43 47.01 -4.20
N ARG A 85 19.17 46.90 -5.30
CA ARG A 85 19.77 45.64 -5.78
C ARG A 85 20.71 44.99 -4.77
N TYR A 86 21.45 45.76 -3.97
CA TYR A 86 22.30 45.24 -2.90
C TYR A 86 21.43 44.65 -1.75
N PHE A 87 20.38 45.37 -1.32
CA PHE A 87 19.49 44.88 -0.28
C PHE A 87 18.69 43.69 -0.73
N ASP A 88 18.22 43.67 -1.98
CA ASP A 88 17.47 42.53 -2.55
C ASP A 88 18.33 41.28 -2.66
N ARG A 89 19.57 41.39 -3.14
CA ARG A 89 20.53 40.28 -3.16
C ARG A 89 20.87 39.78 -1.76
N ASN A 90 20.99 40.65 -0.78
CA ASN A 90 21.28 40.26 0.59
C ASN A 90 20.07 39.59 1.24
N ARG A 91 18.84 40.08 0.97
CA ARG A 91 17.59 39.48 1.36
C ARG A 91 17.44 38.09 0.75
N GLU A 92 17.67 37.96 -0.54
CA GLU A 92 17.63 36.69 -1.25
C GLU A 92 18.65 35.68 -0.68
N ARG A 93 19.90 36.07 -0.46
CA ARG A 93 20.92 35.22 0.17
C ARG A 93 20.48 34.73 1.54
N ARG A 94 19.94 35.61 2.39
CA ARG A 94 19.43 35.26 3.72
C ARG A 94 18.24 34.30 3.60
N GLY A 95 17.37 34.47 2.60
CA GLY A 95 16.24 33.60 2.31
C GLY A 95 16.68 32.20 1.89
N PHE A 96 17.62 32.08 0.96
CA PHE A 96 18.18 30.77 0.58
C PHE A 96 18.95 30.10 1.71
N GLN A 97 19.69 30.87 2.52
CA GLN A 97 20.33 30.31 3.70
C GLN A 97 19.31 29.79 4.70
N ALA A 98 18.23 30.52 4.97
CA ALA A 98 17.15 30.07 5.85
C ALA A 98 16.44 28.84 5.29
N LEU A 99 16.24 28.74 3.96
CA LEU A 99 15.69 27.57 3.28
C LEU A 99 16.61 26.35 3.49
N THR A 100 17.91 26.51 3.27
CA THR A 100 18.90 25.44 3.47
C THR A 100 18.95 24.98 4.94
N ASP A 101 19.02 25.93 5.89
CA ASP A 101 18.98 25.63 7.32
C ASP A 101 17.70 24.89 7.69
N GLY A 102 16.55 25.29 7.13
CA GLY A 102 15.25 24.65 7.34
C GLY A 102 15.20 23.23 6.81
N MET A 103 15.78 22.98 5.62
CA MET A 103 15.88 21.63 5.06
C MET A 103 16.79 20.72 5.91
N MET A 104 17.92 21.26 6.41
CA MET A 104 18.79 20.51 7.31
C MET A 104 18.09 20.18 8.64
N ALA A 105 17.37 21.14 9.22
CA ALA A 105 16.59 20.92 10.44
C ALA A 105 15.48 19.88 10.22
N LEU A 106 14.82 19.91 9.05
CA LEU A 106 13.81 18.90 8.69
C LEU A 106 14.43 17.51 8.57
N ALA A 107 15.58 17.36 7.92
CA ALA A 107 16.32 16.11 7.80
C ALA A 107 16.79 15.56 9.16
N ALA A 108 17.09 16.45 10.11
CA ALA A 108 17.43 16.11 11.50
C ALA A 108 16.17 15.76 12.38
N GLY A 109 14.96 15.89 11.83
CA GLY A 109 13.73 15.67 12.59
C GLY A 109 13.30 16.85 13.48
N GLU A 110 14.00 18.00 13.39
CA GLU A 110 13.74 19.21 14.18
C GLU A 110 12.63 20.06 13.56
N GLY A 111 11.40 19.53 13.51
CA GLY A 111 10.29 20.14 12.79
C GLY A 111 9.96 21.57 13.24
N ARG A 112 10.06 21.90 14.52
CA ARG A 112 9.82 23.26 15.04
C ARG A 112 10.87 24.26 14.51
N LEU A 113 12.14 23.87 14.51
CA LEU A 113 13.22 24.71 13.96
C LEU A 113 13.04 24.85 12.44
N ALA A 114 12.70 23.77 11.74
CA ALA A 114 12.41 23.80 10.31
C ALA A 114 11.28 24.79 9.97
N LEU A 115 10.18 24.82 10.76
CA LEU A 115 9.08 25.79 10.58
C LEU A 115 9.55 27.25 10.75
N ILE A 116 10.33 27.55 11.78
CA ILE A 116 10.87 28.90 12.01
C ILE A 116 11.73 29.35 10.81
N LYS A 117 12.61 28.47 10.34
CA LYS A 117 13.47 28.75 9.20
C LYS A 117 12.70 28.87 7.89
N ALA A 118 11.64 28.03 7.70
CA ALA A 118 10.76 28.10 6.53
C ALA A 118 10.01 29.44 6.44
N HIS A 119 9.47 29.94 7.55
CA HIS A 119 8.84 31.28 7.60
C HIS A 119 9.82 32.41 7.32
N ARG A 120 11.05 32.30 7.84
CA ARG A 120 12.08 33.28 7.50
C ARG A 120 12.44 33.24 6.00
N ALA A 121 12.50 32.05 5.42
CA ALA A 121 12.72 31.91 3.98
C ALA A 121 11.54 32.51 3.18
N GLU A 122 10.29 32.26 3.59
CA GLU A 122 9.09 32.82 2.96
C GLU A 122 9.12 34.34 2.93
N THR A 123 9.36 34.99 4.07
CA THR A 123 9.43 36.46 4.17
C THR A 123 10.59 37.07 3.36
N CYS A 124 11.68 36.35 3.14
CA CYS A 124 12.84 36.81 2.42
C CYS A 124 12.76 36.55 0.90
N LEU A 125 12.25 35.37 0.47
CA LEU A 125 12.30 34.97 -0.93
C LEU A 125 11.05 35.39 -1.71
N GLY A 126 9.88 35.44 -1.07
CA GLY A 126 8.60 35.67 -1.76
C GLY A 126 8.30 34.60 -2.82
N ARG A 127 8.81 33.37 -2.63
CA ARG A 127 8.63 32.22 -3.53
C ARG A 127 7.83 31.12 -2.84
N PRO A 128 6.50 31.23 -2.84
CA PRO A 128 5.63 30.30 -2.10
C PRO A 128 5.77 28.84 -2.57
N GLU A 129 6.13 28.60 -3.82
CA GLU A 129 6.34 27.28 -4.38
C GLU A 129 7.46 26.48 -3.69
N LEU A 130 8.49 27.16 -3.19
CA LEU A 130 9.62 26.55 -2.46
C LEU A 130 9.32 26.45 -0.95
N THR A 131 8.81 27.53 -0.38
CA THR A 131 8.64 27.66 1.07
C THR A 131 7.47 26.86 1.58
N ASN A 132 6.35 26.79 0.84
CA ASN A 132 5.18 25.97 1.23
C ASN A 132 5.50 24.49 1.27
N LEU A 133 6.41 23.97 0.43
CA LEU A 133 6.83 22.58 0.51
C LEU A 133 7.54 22.30 1.85
N LEU A 134 8.48 23.17 2.23
CA LEU A 134 9.21 23.05 3.49
C LEU A 134 8.28 23.23 4.69
N ILE A 135 7.35 24.20 4.64
CA ILE A 135 6.35 24.43 5.69
C ILE A 135 5.46 23.19 5.87
N ALA A 136 4.98 22.61 4.77
CA ALA A 136 4.12 21.42 4.81
C ALA A 136 4.82 20.22 5.46
N GLN A 137 6.04 19.93 5.03
CA GLN A 137 6.83 18.81 5.57
C GLN A 137 7.23 19.04 7.03
N ALA A 138 7.62 20.26 7.39
CA ALA A 138 7.96 20.59 8.77
C ALA A 138 6.74 20.53 9.70
N ALA A 139 5.56 20.95 9.22
CA ALA A 139 4.31 20.83 9.95
C ALA A 139 3.89 19.36 10.17
N GLU A 140 4.12 18.48 9.16
CA GLU A 140 3.91 17.04 9.34
C GLU A 140 4.80 16.45 10.44
N VAL A 141 6.08 16.83 10.48
CA VAL A 141 7.01 16.35 11.53
C VAL A 141 6.58 16.81 12.92
N VAL A 142 6.00 18.00 13.03
CA VAL A 142 5.47 18.54 14.31
C VAL A 142 4.10 17.92 14.67
N GLY A 143 3.41 17.31 13.71
CA GLY A 143 2.05 16.78 13.88
C GLY A 143 0.95 17.84 13.68
N ASP A 144 1.28 19.03 13.15
CA ASP A 144 0.31 20.08 12.82
C ASP A 144 -0.31 19.81 11.43
N THR A 145 -1.30 18.91 11.42
CA THR A 145 -2.01 18.50 10.20
C THR A 145 -2.75 19.64 9.54
N SER A 146 -3.31 20.59 10.33
CA SER A 146 -4.03 21.74 9.80
C SER A 146 -3.11 22.65 8.99
N ARG A 147 -1.97 22.99 9.56
CA ARG A 147 -0.96 23.84 8.91
C ARG A 147 -0.36 23.16 7.69
N ALA A 148 -0.06 21.86 7.79
CA ALA A 148 0.41 21.07 6.64
C ALA A 148 -0.62 21.08 5.51
N GLY A 149 -1.91 20.91 5.82
CA GLY A 149 -3.00 20.92 4.85
C GLY A 149 -3.14 22.27 4.13
N VAL A 150 -3.01 23.40 4.85
CA VAL A 150 -3.04 24.74 4.24
C VAL A 150 -1.87 24.91 3.28
N ALA A 151 -0.66 24.51 3.68
CA ALA A 151 0.55 24.62 2.85
C ALA A 151 0.45 23.70 1.62
N TYR A 152 -0.05 22.47 1.74
CA TYR A 152 -0.27 21.59 0.59
C TYR A 152 -1.33 22.14 -0.37
N LYS A 153 -2.42 22.74 0.14
CA LYS A 153 -3.43 23.40 -0.72
C LYS A 153 -2.81 24.57 -1.49
N ALA A 154 -1.94 25.36 -0.88
CA ALA A 154 -1.25 26.45 -1.56
C ALA A 154 -0.36 25.96 -2.72
N LEU A 155 0.25 24.76 -2.60
CA LEU A 155 1.05 24.13 -3.67
C LEU A 155 0.21 23.70 -4.89
N LEU A 156 -1.13 23.63 -4.80
CA LEU A 156 -2.00 23.28 -5.92
C LEU A 156 -2.06 24.36 -7.00
N ALA A 157 -1.76 25.59 -6.64
CA ALA A 157 -1.83 26.74 -7.56
C ALA A 157 -0.77 26.66 -8.69
N ASP A 158 0.46 26.24 -8.39
CA ASP A 158 1.54 26.12 -9.36
C ASP A 158 1.55 24.72 -9.99
N PRO A 159 1.50 24.59 -11.33
CA PRO A 159 1.57 23.30 -12.03
C PRO A 159 2.78 22.45 -11.67
N ARG A 160 3.93 23.06 -11.33
CA ARG A 160 5.18 22.37 -10.98
C ARG A 160 5.10 21.68 -9.61
N THR A 161 4.35 22.25 -8.66
CA THR A 161 4.21 21.75 -7.29
C THR A 161 2.88 21.04 -7.03
N ARG A 162 1.93 21.16 -7.93
CA ARG A 162 0.57 20.60 -7.81
C ARG A 162 0.56 19.12 -7.45
N PHE A 163 1.38 18.32 -8.10
CA PHE A 163 1.48 16.88 -7.79
C PHE A 163 1.91 16.64 -6.34
N VAL A 164 2.86 17.42 -5.82
CA VAL A 164 3.33 17.29 -4.44
C VAL A 164 2.24 17.70 -3.45
N GLY A 165 1.51 18.78 -3.76
CA GLY A 165 0.36 19.21 -2.96
C GLY A 165 -0.74 18.15 -2.87
N ILE A 166 -1.11 17.56 -4.01
CA ILE A 166 -2.11 16.47 -4.06
C ILE A 166 -1.62 15.25 -3.25
N ARG A 167 -0.36 14.86 -3.41
CA ARG A 167 0.20 13.71 -2.68
C ARG A 167 0.23 13.93 -1.17
N GLY A 168 0.57 15.15 -0.70
CA GLY A 168 0.52 15.49 0.72
C GLY A 168 -0.90 15.44 1.28
N LEU A 169 -1.87 16.03 0.58
CA LEU A 169 -3.29 15.96 0.97
C LEU A 169 -3.84 14.53 0.94
N LEU A 170 -3.46 13.73 -0.05
CA LEU A 170 -3.81 12.31 -0.13
C LEU A 170 -3.33 11.54 1.11
N LYS A 171 -2.07 11.74 1.51
CA LYS A 171 -1.50 11.12 2.71
C LYS A 171 -2.25 11.52 3.98
N GLN A 172 -2.62 12.79 4.12
CA GLN A 172 -3.42 13.27 5.25
C GLN A 172 -4.81 12.62 5.27
N LYS A 173 -5.50 12.57 4.12
CA LYS A 173 -6.84 11.98 4.02
C LYS A 173 -6.84 10.48 4.31
N LEU A 174 -5.79 9.77 3.90
CA LEU A 174 -5.60 8.36 4.27
C LEU A 174 -5.40 8.19 5.78
N ALA A 175 -4.65 9.08 6.43
CA ALA A 175 -4.44 9.04 7.87
C ALA A 175 -5.73 9.40 8.66
N GLU A 176 -6.59 10.26 8.12
CA GLU A 176 -7.90 10.62 8.68
C GLU A 176 -8.96 9.53 8.45
N GLY A 177 -8.69 8.53 7.59
CA GLY A 177 -9.66 7.50 7.19
C GLY A 177 -10.71 7.98 6.18
N ASP A 178 -10.55 9.19 5.62
CA ASP A 178 -11.42 9.74 4.58
C ASP A 178 -11.08 9.12 3.22
N THR A 179 -11.56 7.90 3.01
CA THR A 179 -11.26 7.10 1.81
C THR A 179 -11.88 7.66 0.54
N GLU A 180 -13.05 8.33 0.63
CA GLU A 180 -13.72 8.91 -0.53
C GLU A 180 -12.91 10.08 -1.11
N THR A 181 -12.51 11.03 -0.26
CA THR A 181 -11.67 12.15 -0.70
C THR A 181 -10.29 11.68 -1.13
N ALA A 182 -9.73 10.68 -0.43
CA ALA A 182 -8.45 10.07 -0.80
C ALA A 182 -8.50 9.44 -2.19
N LEU A 183 -9.58 8.76 -2.57
CA LEU A 183 -9.76 8.17 -3.91
C LEU A 183 -9.72 9.27 -4.98
N LYS A 184 -10.49 10.34 -4.82
CA LYS A 184 -10.52 11.48 -5.77
C LYS A 184 -9.14 12.14 -5.92
N LEU A 185 -8.40 12.27 -4.81
CA LEU A 185 -7.04 12.81 -4.83
C LEU A 185 -6.04 11.86 -5.51
N ALA A 186 -6.18 10.54 -5.30
CA ALA A 186 -5.34 9.53 -5.94
C ALA A 186 -5.56 9.49 -7.46
N GLU A 187 -6.81 9.61 -7.93
CA GLU A 187 -7.15 9.75 -9.35
C GLU A 187 -6.49 10.97 -9.96
N LYS A 188 -6.55 12.14 -9.30
CA LYS A 188 -5.89 13.35 -9.75
C LYS A 188 -4.36 13.24 -9.75
N ALA A 189 -3.77 12.57 -8.75
CA ALA A 189 -2.34 12.28 -8.73
C ALA A 189 -1.93 11.39 -9.92
N TYR A 190 -2.75 10.38 -10.22
CA TYR A 190 -2.53 9.48 -11.36
C TYR A 190 -2.66 10.22 -12.71
N GLU A 191 -3.67 11.08 -12.89
CA GLU A 191 -3.82 11.91 -14.09
C GLU A 191 -2.57 12.78 -14.35
N LEU A 192 -1.98 13.38 -13.29
CA LEU A 192 -0.80 14.23 -13.42
C LEU A 192 0.48 13.44 -13.69
N LYS A 193 0.64 12.29 -13.05
CA LYS A 193 1.84 11.44 -13.18
C LYS A 193 1.45 9.95 -13.30
N PRO A 194 1.00 9.50 -14.48
CA PRO A 194 0.52 8.13 -14.67
C PRO A 194 1.56 7.03 -14.41
N ARG A 195 2.87 7.36 -14.49
CA ARG A 195 3.97 6.38 -14.27
C ARG A 195 4.51 6.38 -12.85
N HIS A 196 3.93 7.16 -11.93
CA HIS A 196 4.40 7.22 -10.55
C HIS A 196 3.92 6.00 -9.77
N ALA A 197 4.83 5.09 -9.43
CA ALA A 197 4.52 3.77 -8.85
C ALA A 197 3.70 3.85 -7.56
N GLU A 198 4.10 4.70 -6.62
CA GLU A 198 3.41 4.89 -5.34
C GLU A 198 1.96 5.37 -5.53
N SER A 199 1.73 6.32 -6.46
CA SER A 199 0.37 6.82 -6.74
C SER A 199 -0.50 5.74 -7.37
N GLN A 200 0.05 4.91 -8.25
CA GLN A 200 -0.66 3.78 -8.84
C GLN A 200 -1.03 2.73 -7.77
N GLU A 201 -0.12 2.43 -6.84
CA GLU A 201 -0.36 1.46 -5.77
C GLU A 201 -1.45 1.94 -4.81
N ILE A 202 -1.40 3.22 -4.41
CA ILE A 202 -2.43 3.82 -3.54
C ILE A 202 -3.79 3.85 -4.26
N LEU A 203 -3.81 4.24 -5.53
CA LEU A 203 -5.05 4.26 -6.33
C LEU A 203 -5.64 2.86 -6.44
N LEU A 204 -4.82 1.86 -6.79
CA LEU A 204 -5.26 0.47 -6.89
C LEU A 204 -5.86 -0.04 -5.57
N LYS A 205 -5.21 0.28 -4.44
CA LYS A 205 -5.70 -0.09 -3.11
C LYS A 205 -7.04 0.55 -2.80
N LEU A 206 -7.19 1.85 -3.08
CA LEU A 206 -8.43 2.59 -2.82
C LEU A 206 -9.59 2.11 -3.72
N GLN A 207 -9.33 1.90 -5.02
CA GLN A 207 -10.32 1.36 -5.96
C GLN A 207 -10.77 -0.04 -5.54
N SER A 208 -9.82 -0.91 -5.16
CA SER A 208 -10.15 -2.26 -4.67
C SER A 208 -10.98 -2.20 -3.38
N GLY A 209 -10.64 -1.31 -2.44
CA GLY A 209 -11.39 -1.11 -1.20
C GLY A 209 -12.79 -0.52 -1.41
N ALA A 210 -12.98 0.28 -2.46
CA ALA A 210 -14.28 0.82 -2.88
C ALA A 210 -15.07 -0.15 -3.78
N ALA A 211 -14.58 -1.37 -4.02
CA ALA A 211 -15.13 -2.35 -4.94
C ALA A 211 -15.25 -1.84 -6.41
N ASP A 212 -14.51 -0.82 -6.79
CA ASP A 212 -14.37 -0.41 -8.19
C ASP A 212 -13.36 -1.32 -8.92
N TRP A 213 -13.80 -2.54 -9.19
CA TRP A 213 -12.96 -3.56 -9.82
C TRP A 213 -12.56 -3.20 -11.24
N LYS A 214 -13.42 -2.50 -11.98
CA LYS A 214 -13.15 -2.04 -13.34
C LYS A 214 -12.05 -0.99 -13.39
N GLY A 215 -12.12 0.03 -12.52
CA GLY A 215 -11.07 1.04 -12.36
C GLY A 215 -9.76 0.41 -11.90
N ALA A 216 -9.83 -0.50 -10.91
CA ALA A 216 -8.66 -1.21 -10.39
C ALA A 216 -7.94 -2.03 -11.49
N ARG A 217 -8.66 -2.74 -12.37
CA ARG A 217 -8.09 -3.47 -13.51
C ARG A 217 -7.43 -2.55 -14.53
N ALA A 218 -8.01 -1.36 -14.78
CA ALA A 218 -7.39 -0.36 -15.66
C ALA A 218 -6.06 0.14 -15.07
N THR A 219 -6.03 0.46 -13.78
CA THR A 219 -4.83 0.89 -13.05
C THR A 219 -3.76 -0.22 -13.03
N LEU A 220 -4.16 -1.47 -12.77
CA LEU A 220 -3.27 -2.64 -12.80
C LEU A 220 -2.65 -2.85 -14.19
N THR A 221 -3.44 -2.68 -15.26
CA THR A 221 -2.95 -2.76 -16.64
C THR A 221 -1.92 -1.68 -16.95
N ALA A 222 -2.10 -0.47 -16.41
CA ALA A 222 -1.13 0.62 -16.55
C ALA A 222 0.18 0.31 -15.80
N GLN A 223 0.10 -0.31 -14.60
CA GLN A 223 1.29 -0.80 -13.87
C GLN A 223 2.07 -1.86 -14.67
N ALA A 224 1.37 -2.80 -15.28
CA ALA A 224 2.00 -3.84 -16.11
C ALA A 224 2.70 -3.24 -17.35
N LYS A 225 2.06 -2.28 -18.03
CA LYS A 225 2.65 -1.56 -19.18
C LYS A 225 3.88 -0.73 -18.80
N SER A 226 3.96 -0.22 -17.59
CA SER A 226 5.13 0.53 -17.11
C SER A 226 6.31 -0.38 -16.68
N GLY A 227 6.14 -1.71 -16.73
CA GLY A 227 7.18 -2.68 -16.37
C GLY A 227 7.44 -2.82 -14.88
N ILE A 228 6.63 -2.21 -14.03
CA ILE A 228 6.75 -2.24 -12.57
C ILE A 228 6.33 -3.60 -12.01
N LEU A 229 5.39 -4.28 -12.69
CA LEU A 229 4.77 -5.50 -12.18
C LEU A 229 5.19 -6.72 -13.02
N PRO A 230 5.68 -7.84 -12.39
CA PRO A 230 5.91 -9.12 -13.06
C PRO A 230 4.63 -9.67 -13.70
N ARG A 231 4.78 -10.41 -14.81
CA ARG A 231 3.63 -10.89 -15.61
C ARG A 231 2.75 -11.89 -14.87
N ASP A 232 3.32 -12.74 -14.05
CA ASP A 232 2.63 -13.72 -13.21
C ASP A 232 1.78 -13.01 -12.13
N VAL A 233 2.37 -12.05 -11.43
CA VAL A 233 1.66 -11.22 -10.43
C VAL A 233 0.53 -10.42 -11.08
N TYR A 234 0.77 -9.84 -12.28
CA TYR A 234 -0.26 -9.16 -13.03
C TYR A 234 -1.45 -10.08 -13.33
N ARG A 235 -1.19 -11.27 -13.90
CA ARG A 235 -2.23 -12.23 -14.26
C ARG A 235 -3.04 -12.67 -13.04
N ARG A 236 -2.37 -12.94 -11.94
CA ARG A 236 -3.01 -13.35 -10.69
C ARG A 236 -3.91 -12.25 -10.15
N ARG A 237 -3.42 -11.02 -10.03
CA ARG A 237 -4.22 -9.88 -9.55
C ARG A 237 -5.38 -9.55 -10.48
N ASP A 238 -5.18 -9.59 -11.79
CA ASP A 238 -6.25 -9.39 -12.78
C ASP A 238 -7.33 -10.48 -12.69
N ALA A 239 -6.94 -11.74 -12.44
CA ALA A 239 -7.88 -12.84 -12.21
C ALA A 239 -8.74 -12.60 -10.96
N VAL A 240 -8.13 -12.15 -9.86
CA VAL A 240 -8.85 -11.84 -8.61
C VAL A 240 -9.87 -10.73 -8.84
N MET A 241 -9.49 -9.65 -9.50
CA MET A 241 -10.38 -8.53 -9.80
C MET A 241 -11.50 -8.92 -10.78
N ALA A 242 -11.17 -9.67 -11.83
CA ALA A 242 -12.14 -10.20 -12.77
C ALA A 242 -13.17 -11.13 -12.10
N LEU A 243 -12.71 -11.92 -11.12
CA LEU A 243 -13.60 -12.76 -10.31
C LEU A 243 -14.58 -11.93 -9.47
N GLN A 244 -14.12 -10.82 -8.88
CA GLN A 244 -15.00 -9.95 -8.10
C GLN A 244 -16.00 -9.19 -8.98
N GLU A 245 -15.56 -8.74 -10.14
CA GLU A 245 -16.45 -8.15 -11.17
C GLU A 245 -17.55 -9.16 -11.57
N ALA A 246 -17.17 -10.42 -11.79
CA ALA A 246 -18.12 -11.50 -12.08
C ALA A 246 -19.10 -11.76 -10.94
N LYS A 247 -18.64 -11.74 -9.67
CA LYS A 247 -19.52 -11.94 -8.50
C LYS A 247 -20.55 -10.83 -8.36
N GLY A 248 -20.16 -9.56 -8.53
CA GLY A 248 -21.08 -8.43 -8.47
C GLY A 248 -22.22 -8.51 -9.49
N VAL A 249 -21.96 -9.05 -10.67
CA VAL A 249 -22.98 -9.27 -11.71
C VAL A 249 -23.85 -10.50 -11.44
N VAL A 250 -23.34 -11.52 -10.71
CA VAL A 250 -24.11 -12.72 -10.36
C VAL A 250 -25.19 -12.43 -9.33
N ASP A 251 -24.96 -11.49 -8.42
CA ASP A 251 -25.94 -11.10 -7.39
C ASP A 251 -27.14 -10.34 -7.98
N GLU A 252 -27.04 -9.84 -9.24
CA GLU A 252 -28.10 -9.12 -9.97
C GLU A 252 -28.86 -9.95 -11.03
N ASP A 253 -29.01 -11.30 -10.88
CA ASP A 253 -29.48 -12.25 -11.89
C ASP A 253 -28.38 -12.73 -12.86
N ALA A 254 -27.94 -13.97 -12.65
CA ALA A 254 -26.81 -14.61 -13.32
C ALA A 254 -26.81 -14.47 -14.85
N THR A 255 -26.29 -13.35 -15.35
CA THR A 255 -26.22 -13.04 -16.77
C THR A 255 -25.17 -13.90 -17.48
N ILE A 256 -25.31 -14.06 -18.79
CA ILE A 256 -24.30 -14.73 -19.63
C ILE A 256 -22.93 -14.10 -19.44
N GLU A 257 -22.90 -12.78 -19.26
CA GLU A 257 -21.67 -11.98 -19.04
C GLU A 257 -20.92 -12.37 -17.75
N ALA A 258 -21.64 -12.56 -16.64
CA ALA A 258 -21.04 -13.02 -15.39
C ALA A 258 -20.38 -14.39 -15.51
N ARG A 259 -21.02 -15.30 -16.24
CA ARG A 259 -20.46 -16.65 -16.51
C ARG A 259 -19.22 -16.57 -17.36
N GLU A 260 -19.19 -15.71 -18.37
CA GLU A 260 -18.01 -15.51 -19.23
C GLU A 260 -16.87 -14.84 -18.48
N ALA A 261 -17.18 -13.87 -17.61
CA ALA A 261 -16.20 -13.20 -16.74
C ALA A 261 -15.54 -14.21 -15.77
N ALA A 262 -16.33 -15.12 -15.14
CA ALA A 262 -15.78 -16.18 -14.29
C ALA A 262 -14.85 -17.14 -15.06
N ILE A 263 -15.24 -17.53 -16.25
CA ILE A 263 -14.41 -18.38 -17.13
C ILE A 263 -13.13 -17.63 -17.53
N ALA A 264 -13.23 -16.33 -17.83
CA ALA A 264 -12.08 -15.49 -18.17
C ALA A 264 -11.12 -15.34 -16.98
N ALA A 265 -11.64 -15.11 -15.77
CA ALA A 265 -10.84 -15.05 -14.55
C ALA A 265 -10.04 -16.35 -14.31
N ASN A 266 -10.68 -17.51 -14.48
CA ASN A 266 -9.99 -18.81 -14.36
C ASN A 266 -8.91 -19.02 -15.45
N LYS A 267 -9.10 -18.51 -16.66
CA LYS A 267 -8.06 -18.58 -17.71
C LYS A 267 -6.81 -17.77 -17.36
N LEU A 268 -6.96 -16.67 -16.63
CA LEU A 268 -5.85 -15.84 -16.18
C LEU A 268 -5.04 -16.50 -15.06
N SER A 269 -5.73 -17.13 -14.08
CA SER A 269 -5.11 -17.85 -12.96
C SER A 269 -5.87 -19.16 -12.70
N PRO A 270 -5.48 -20.27 -13.34
CA PRO A 270 -6.14 -21.56 -13.18
C PRO A 270 -6.01 -22.18 -11.79
N ASP A 271 -5.04 -21.74 -11.03
CA ASP A 271 -4.74 -22.10 -9.63
C ASP A 271 -5.59 -21.35 -8.60
N LEU A 272 -6.34 -20.31 -9.01
CA LEU A 272 -7.24 -19.57 -8.13
C LEU A 272 -8.50 -20.39 -7.85
N ILE A 273 -8.53 -21.06 -6.70
CA ILE A 273 -9.60 -21.99 -6.28
C ILE A 273 -11.00 -21.40 -6.46
N PRO A 274 -11.32 -20.19 -5.95
CA PRO A 274 -12.65 -19.61 -6.13
C PRO A 274 -13.02 -19.35 -7.59
N ALA A 275 -12.04 -18.96 -8.42
CA ALA A 275 -12.26 -18.72 -9.86
C ALA A 275 -12.52 -20.05 -10.59
N ALA A 276 -11.80 -21.12 -10.21
CA ALA A 276 -11.99 -22.44 -10.79
C ALA A 276 -13.37 -23.02 -10.45
N SER A 277 -13.79 -22.93 -9.18
CA SER A 277 -15.12 -23.38 -8.74
C SER A 277 -16.24 -22.60 -9.44
N MET A 278 -16.12 -21.27 -9.54
CA MET A 278 -17.13 -20.44 -10.21
C MET A 278 -17.17 -20.67 -11.73
N ALA A 279 -16.01 -20.84 -12.38
CA ALA A 279 -15.94 -21.19 -13.80
C ALA A 279 -16.54 -22.57 -14.08
N ALA A 280 -16.30 -23.55 -13.20
CA ALA A 280 -16.90 -24.89 -13.34
C ALA A 280 -18.43 -24.82 -13.25
N ARG A 281 -19.00 -24.10 -12.26
CA ARG A 281 -20.45 -23.85 -12.17
C ARG A 281 -21.00 -23.14 -13.40
N SER A 282 -20.23 -22.18 -13.96
CA SER A 282 -20.60 -21.48 -15.20
C SER A 282 -20.65 -22.42 -16.41
N TYR A 283 -19.71 -23.38 -16.51
CA TYR A 283 -19.76 -24.42 -17.55
C TYR A 283 -20.91 -25.41 -17.32
N MET A 284 -21.17 -25.81 -16.08
CA MET A 284 -22.32 -26.67 -15.75
C MET A 284 -23.66 -26.04 -16.15
N ALA A 285 -23.82 -24.75 -15.86
CA ALA A 285 -25.01 -23.99 -16.28
C ALA A 285 -25.19 -23.89 -17.81
N LYS A 286 -24.08 -24.03 -18.58
CA LYS A 286 -24.11 -24.16 -20.04
C LYS A 286 -24.27 -25.62 -20.52
N GLY A 287 -24.38 -26.60 -19.63
CA GLY A 287 -24.42 -28.02 -19.95
C GLY A 287 -23.08 -28.64 -20.31
N ASP A 288 -21.98 -27.89 -20.19
CA ASP A 288 -20.62 -28.30 -20.61
C ASP A 288 -19.86 -28.96 -19.44
N LYS A 289 -20.29 -30.17 -19.07
CA LYS A 289 -19.67 -30.97 -18.00
C LYS A 289 -18.19 -31.30 -18.29
N LYS A 290 -17.80 -31.42 -19.57
CA LYS A 290 -16.42 -31.72 -19.96
C LYS A 290 -15.46 -30.59 -19.60
N ASN A 291 -15.80 -29.35 -19.92
CA ASN A 291 -15.00 -28.19 -19.55
C ASN A 291 -15.03 -27.92 -18.04
N ALA A 292 -16.15 -28.12 -17.35
CA ALA A 292 -16.22 -28.07 -15.89
C ALA A 292 -15.22 -29.03 -15.23
N THR A 293 -15.24 -30.30 -15.66
CA THR A 293 -14.29 -31.34 -15.21
C THR A 293 -12.82 -30.91 -15.44
N ARG A 294 -12.52 -30.41 -16.64
CA ARG A 294 -11.15 -30.00 -17.00
C ARG A 294 -10.63 -28.86 -16.14
N VAL A 295 -11.47 -27.86 -15.85
CA VAL A 295 -11.10 -26.71 -15.03
C VAL A 295 -10.81 -27.14 -13.60
N LEU A 296 -11.70 -27.95 -12.99
CA LEU A 296 -11.52 -28.42 -11.61
C LEU A 296 -10.31 -29.35 -11.48
N LYS A 297 -10.09 -30.25 -12.46
CA LYS A 297 -8.90 -31.09 -12.47
C LYS A 297 -7.62 -30.26 -12.51
N LYS A 298 -7.54 -29.23 -13.36
CA LYS A 298 -6.37 -28.36 -13.46
C LYS A 298 -6.12 -27.56 -12.17
N ALA A 299 -7.17 -27.10 -11.51
CA ALA A 299 -7.05 -26.43 -10.21
C ALA A 299 -6.59 -27.39 -9.10
N TRP A 300 -7.11 -28.64 -9.11
CA TRP A 300 -6.69 -29.69 -8.18
C TRP A 300 -5.23 -30.10 -8.37
N GLU A 301 -4.74 -30.11 -9.63
CA GLU A 301 -3.30 -30.33 -9.95
C GLU A 301 -2.39 -29.28 -9.33
N ALA A 302 -2.89 -28.03 -9.15
CA ALA A 302 -2.13 -26.98 -8.48
C ALA A 302 -2.19 -27.09 -6.95
N LEU A 303 -3.39 -27.29 -6.42
CA LEU A 303 -3.63 -27.42 -4.98
C LEU A 303 -4.94 -28.19 -4.72
N PRO A 304 -4.89 -29.40 -4.12
CA PRO A 304 -6.06 -30.09 -3.62
C PRO A 304 -6.79 -29.24 -2.58
N HIS A 305 -8.12 -29.07 -2.76
CA HIS A 305 -8.91 -28.21 -1.87
C HIS A 305 -10.37 -28.73 -1.75
N PRO A 306 -10.99 -28.68 -0.57
CA PRO A 306 -12.37 -29.18 -0.37
C PRO A 306 -13.41 -28.50 -1.27
N ASP A 307 -13.30 -27.18 -1.53
CA ASP A 307 -14.24 -26.49 -2.41
C ASP A 307 -14.19 -26.99 -3.87
N LEU A 308 -13.01 -27.43 -4.35
CA LEU A 308 -12.88 -28.04 -5.68
C LEU A 308 -13.56 -29.41 -5.73
N ALA A 309 -13.42 -30.19 -4.66
CA ALA A 309 -14.11 -31.49 -4.53
C ALA A 309 -15.63 -31.31 -4.48
N ALA A 310 -16.11 -30.33 -3.70
CA ALA A 310 -17.53 -29.97 -3.64
C ALA A 310 -18.08 -29.56 -5.01
N ALA A 311 -17.40 -28.63 -5.71
CA ALA A 311 -17.78 -28.23 -7.07
C ALA A 311 -17.73 -29.40 -8.07
N PHE A 312 -16.79 -30.32 -7.89
CA PHE A 312 -16.70 -31.52 -8.74
C PHE A 312 -17.89 -32.49 -8.46
N ALA A 313 -18.37 -32.61 -7.24
CA ALA A 313 -19.57 -33.38 -6.91
C ALA A 313 -20.80 -32.79 -7.59
N GLU A 314 -20.93 -31.47 -7.71
CA GLU A 314 -22.06 -30.78 -8.34
C GLU A 314 -22.24 -31.13 -9.84
N ILE A 315 -21.20 -31.68 -10.53
CA ILE A 315 -21.27 -32.03 -11.97
C ILE A 315 -22.31 -33.14 -12.20
N GLU A 316 -22.38 -34.13 -11.28
CA GLU A 316 -23.32 -35.24 -11.34
C GLU A 316 -23.92 -35.44 -9.93
N PRO A 317 -24.95 -34.68 -9.55
CA PRO A 317 -25.50 -34.72 -8.19
C PRO A 317 -26.19 -36.02 -7.85
N GLU A 318 -26.83 -36.66 -8.84
CA GLU A 318 -27.68 -37.85 -8.68
C GLU A 318 -26.93 -39.19 -8.84
N GLU A 319 -25.59 -39.18 -8.94
CA GLU A 319 -24.79 -40.39 -9.12
C GLU A 319 -24.75 -41.25 -7.83
N SER A 320 -24.67 -42.60 -7.97
CA SER A 320 -24.46 -43.47 -6.81
C SER A 320 -23.10 -43.27 -6.16
N PRO A 321 -22.94 -43.60 -4.86
CA PRO A 321 -21.64 -43.46 -4.18
C PRO A 321 -20.50 -44.16 -4.89
N GLU A 322 -20.73 -45.36 -5.46
CA GLU A 322 -19.70 -46.11 -6.20
C GLU A 322 -19.36 -45.43 -7.54
N ALA A 323 -20.36 -44.88 -8.22
CA ALA A 323 -20.12 -44.12 -9.45
C ALA A 323 -19.34 -42.85 -9.15
N ARG A 324 -19.67 -42.15 -8.04
CA ARG A 324 -18.97 -40.97 -7.53
C ARG A 324 -17.51 -41.30 -7.22
N LEU A 325 -17.24 -42.35 -6.46
CA LEU A 325 -15.89 -42.80 -6.15
C LEU A 325 -15.07 -43.10 -7.42
N ARG A 326 -15.66 -43.78 -8.42
CA ARG A 326 -15.00 -44.04 -9.72
C ARG A 326 -14.69 -42.74 -10.46
N ARG A 327 -15.61 -41.77 -10.50
CA ARG A 327 -15.45 -40.50 -11.18
C ARG A 327 -14.36 -39.64 -10.52
N PHE A 328 -14.33 -39.61 -9.19
CA PHE A 328 -13.34 -38.85 -8.43
C PHE A 328 -11.89 -39.35 -8.57
N ARG A 329 -11.68 -40.58 -9.09
CA ARG A 329 -10.34 -41.06 -9.39
C ARG A 329 -9.57 -40.12 -10.32
N MET A 330 -10.27 -39.35 -11.16
CA MET A 330 -9.63 -38.34 -12.02
C MET A 330 -8.94 -37.21 -11.22
N LEU A 331 -9.37 -36.94 -10.02
CA LEU A 331 -8.73 -35.97 -9.12
C LEU A 331 -7.72 -36.67 -8.20
N THR A 332 -8.14 -37.74 -7.54
CA THR A 332 -7.41 -38.37 -6.44
C THR A 332 -6.12 -39.08 -6.87
N THR A 333 -5.99 -39.44 -8.15
CA THR A 333 -4.74 -40.01 -8.69
C THR A 333 -3.62 -39.02 -8.91
N VAL A 334 -3.91 -37.72 -8.91
CA VAL A 334 -2.90 -36.68 -9.20
C VAL A 334 -1.97 -36.46 -8.02
N HIS A 335 -2.53 -36.38 -6.81
CA HIS A 335 -1.78 -36.18 -5.55
C HIS A 335 -2.21 -37.22 -4.50
N PRO A 336 -1.89 -38.51 -4.67
CA PRO A 336 -2.41 -39.59 -3.81
C PRO A 336 -1.95 -39.46 -2.34
N ASP A 337 -0.76 -38.89 -2.11
CA ASP A 337 -0.19 -38.76 -0.78
C ASP A 337 -0.59 -37.46 -0.06
N ASN A 338 -1.27 -36.55 -0.76
CA ASN A 338 -1.73 -35.30 -0.16
C ASN A 338 -2.83 -35.58 0.88
N ALA A 339 -2.75 -34.90 2.04
CA ALA A 339 -3.71 -35.08 3.13
C ALA A 339 -5.15 -34.85 2.69
N GLU A 340 -5.42 -33.78 1.91
CA GLU A 340 -6.78 -33.48 1.41
C GLU A 340 -7.31 -34.60 0.48
N THR A 341 -6.43 -35.18 -0.34
CA THR A 341 -6.80 -36.30 -1.21
C THR A 341 -7.15 -37.55 -0.39
N LYS A 342 -6.36 -37.87 0.64
CA LYS A 342 -6.64 -39.00 1.55
C LYS A 342 -7.96 -38.83 2.29
N LEU A 343 -8.21 -37.61 2.82
CA LEU A 343 -9.46 -37.27 3.49
C LEU A 343 -10.66 -37.39 2.54
N LEU A 344 -10.54 -36.84 1.32
CA LEU A 344 -11.59 -36.95 0.30
C LEU A 344 -11.91 -38.39 -0.05
N VAL A 345 -10.92 -39.26 -0.27
CA VAL A 345 -11.12 -40.69 -0.57
C VAL A 345 -11.79 -41.40 0.60
N ALA A 346 -11.38 -41.11 1.85
CA ALA A 346 -12.00 -41.68 3.03
C ALA A 346 -13.49 -41.29 3.14
N GLU A 347 -13.81 -40.00 2.93
CA GLU A 347 -15.20 -39.52 2.93
C GLU A 347 -16.06 -40.18 1.84
N LEU A 348 -15.52 -40.34 0.63
CA LEU A 348 -16.18 -41.01 -0.49
C LEU A 348 -16.43 -42.50 -0.20
N CYS A 349 -15.47 -43.17 0.42
CA CYS A 349 -15.64 -44.57 0.86
C CYS A 349 -16.70 -44.71 1.99
N ILE A 350 -16.70 -43.78 2.94
CA ILE A 350 -17.76 -43.76 4.01
C ILE A 350 -19.14 -43.58 3.39
N ALA A 351 -19.27 -42.67 2.40
CA ALA A 351 -20.56 -42.48 1.71
C ALA A 351 -21.00 -43.71 0.94
N GLY A 352 -20.09 -44.59 0.55
CA GLY A 352 -20.36 -45.91 -0.05
C GLY A 352 -20.42 -47.06 0.96
N GLU A 353 -20.38 -46.76 2.26
CA GLU A 353 -20.37 -47.75 3.35
C GLU A 353 -19.17 -48.73 3.32
N ASP A 354 -18.12 -48.42 2.55
CA ASP A 354 -16.87 -49.22 2.52
C ASP A 354 -15.89 -48.68 3.59
N PHE A 355 -16.17 -48.95 4.85
CA PHE A 355 -15.39 -48.46 5.99
C PHE A 355 -13.95 -49.02 6.01
N PRO A 356 -13.71 -50.31 5.65
CA PRO A 356 -12.32 -50.81 5.56
C PRO A 356 -11.49 -50.08 4.49
N ALA A 357 -12.08 -49.72 3.36
CA ALA A 357 -11.39 -48.89 2.33
C ALA A 357 -11.15 -47.46 2.82
N ALA A 358 -12.12 -46.86 3.53
CA ALA A 358 -11.99 -45.56 4.14
C ALA A 358 -10.82 -45.51 5.14
N ARG A 359 -10.68 -46.55 5.98
CA ARG A 359 -9.58 -46.68 6.93
C ARG A 359 -8.22 -46.77 6.22
N ARG A 360 -8.13 -47.57 5.13
CA ARG A 360 -6.91 -47.66 4.34
C ARG A 360 -6.55 -46.34 3.67
N ALA A 361 -7.55 -45.60 3.16
CA ALA A 361 -7.34 -44.30 2.52
C ALA A 361 -6.88 -43.24 3.52
N LEU A 362 -7.44 -43.20 4.71
CA LEU A 362 -7.06 -42.30 5.79
C LEU A 362 -5.63 -42.58 6.26
N GLY A 363 -5.22 -43.86 6.29
CA GLY A 363 -3.89 -44.28 6.71
C GLY A 363 -3.57 -43.87 8.14
N ASP A 364 -2.39 -43.26 8.31
CA ASP A 364 -1.87 -42.80 9.58
C ASP A 364 -2.25 -41.35 9.95
N LEU A 365 -3.02 -40.66 9.13
CA LEU A 365 -3.35 -39.24 9.33
C LEU A 365 -4.00 -38.94 10.70
N ALA A 366 -4.77 -39.87 11.23
CA ALA A 366 -5.39 -39.72 12.57
C ALA A 366 -4.38 -39.65 13.71
N THR A 367 -3.14 -40.13 13.50
CA THR A 367 -2.04 -40.12 14.48
C THR A 367 -0.93 -39.17 14.11
N SER A 368 -0.54 -39.11 12.84
CA SER A 368 0.54 -38.25 12.35
C SER A 368 0.11 -36.79 12.21
N HIS A 369 -1.16 -36.55 11.83
CA HIS A 369 -1.70 -35.22 11.57
C HIS A 369 -3.15 -35.08 12.06
N PRO A 370 -3.38 -35.12 13.38
CA PRO A 370 -4.71 -35.14 13.97
C PRO A 370 -5.37 -33.77 13.87
N THR A 371 -6.26 -33.59 12.89
CA THR A 371 -7.14 -32.44 12.77
C THR A 371 -8.56 -32.78 13.17
N GLN A 372 -9.43 -31.79 13.43
CA GLN A 372 -10.86 -32.03 13.72
C GLN A 372 -11.50 -32.91 12.65
N ARG A 373 -11.25 -32.63 11.35
CA ARG A 373 -11.80 -33.40 10.23
C ARG A 373 -11.26 -34.82 10.18
N THR A 374 -9.94 -35.02 10.35
CA THR A 374 -9.29 -36.33 10.37
C THR A 374 -9.88 -37.23 11.47
N LEU A 375 -10.01 -36.66 12.68
CA LEU A 375 -10.53 -37.42 13.84
C LEU A 375 -12.02 -37.67 13.74
N ALA A 376 -12.80 -36.74 13.15
CA ALA A 376 -14.22 -36.96 12.87
C ALA A 376 -14.44 -38.08 11.85
N ILE A 377 -13.63 -38.14 10.79
CA ILE A 377 -13.64 -39.24 9.81
C ILE A 377 -13.28 -40.53 10.48
N MET A 378 -12.27 -40.58 11.36
CA MET A 378 -11.93 -41.80 12.12
C MET A 378 -13.07 -42.28 13.03
N ALA A 379 -13.75 -41.35 13.71
CA ALA A 379 -14.93 -41.68 14.52
C ALA A 379 -16.08 -42.29 13.67
N ALA A 380 -16.27 -41.77 12.43
CA ALA A 380 -17.26 -42.30 11.50
C ALA A 380 -16.91 -43.71 11.01
N ILE A 381 -15.62 -43.96 10.72
CA ILE A 381 -15.11 -45.27 10.33
C ILE A 381 -15.33 -46.30 11.47
N GLU A 382 -14.89 -45.96 12.70
CA GLU A 382 -15.09 -46.82 13.88
C GLU A 382 -16.58 -47.21 14.09
N ARG A 383 -17.46 -46.22 13.96
CA ARG A 383 -18.92 -46.47 14.08
C ARG A 383 -19.41 -47.37 12.96
N GLY A 384 -18.99 -47.16 11.73
CA GLY A 384 -19.41 -47.97 10.57
C GLY A 384 -18.90 -49.41 10.63
N GLU A 385 -17.73 -49.64 11.19
CA GLU A 385 -17.15 -50.97 11.41
C GLU A 385 -17.77 -51.70 12.65
N GLY A 386 -18.71 -51.06 13.37
CA GLY A 386 -19.33 -51.63 14.53
C GLY A 386 -18.51 -51.50 15.83
N GLY A 387 -17.58 -50.56 15.87
CA GLY A 387 -16.81 -50.26 17.07
C GLY A 387 -17.66 -49.76 18.23
N ASP A 388 -17.18 -49.94 19.47
CA ASP A 388 -17.94 -49.58 20.67
C ASP A 388 -18.15 -48.05 20.78
N ASP A 389 -19.22 -47.63 21.42
CA ASP A 389 -19.53 -46.22 21.62
C ASP A 389 -18.49 -45.48 22.44
N ALA A 390 -17.72 -46.15 23.30
CA ALA A 390 -16.64 -45.51 24.07
C ALA A 390 -15.48 -45.12 23.17
N THR A 391 -15.10 -45.99 22.22
CA THR A 391 -14.06 -45.70 21.22
C THR A 391 -14.47 -44.55 20.31
N VAL A 392 -15.71 -44.54 19.79
CA VAL A 392 -16.25 -43.46 18.95
C VAL A 392 -16.24 -42.13 19.73
N ARG A 393 -16.75 -42.13 20.98
CA ARG A 393 -16.69 -40.95 21.85
C ARG A 393 -15.25 -40.49 22.11
N GLY A 394 -14.32 -41.42 22.27
CA GLY A 394 -12.89 -41.08 22.41
C GLY A 394 -12.34 -40.32 21.24
N TRP A 395 -12.62 -40.72 20.00
CA TRP A 395 -12.21 -39.97 18.79
C TRP A 395 -12.90 -38.62 18.69
N LEU A 396 -14.19 -38.51 18.95
CA LEU A 396 -14.92 -37.25 18.95
C LEU A 396 -14.42 -36.29 20.03
N SER A 397 -14.08 -36.79 21.23
CA SER A 397 -13.50 -35.98 22.29
C SER A 397 -12.14 -35.39 21.86
N LYS A 398 -11.30 -36.19 21.19
CA LYS A 398 -10.04 -35.71 20.63
C LYS A 398 -10.29 -34.67 19.54
N ALA A 399 -11.29 -34.86 18.67
CA ALA A 399 -11.64 -33.94 17.61
C ALA A 399 -12.00 -32.52 18.14
N LEU A 400 -12.71 -32.43 19.28
CA LEU A 400 -13.13 -31.16 19.86
C LEU A 400 -11.95 -30.25 20.25
N ILE A 401 -10.81 -30.85 20.62
CA ILE A 401 -9.61 -30.11 21.04
C ILE A 401 -8.51 -30.05 19.97
N ALA A 402 -8.69 -30.74 18.85
CA ALA A 402 -7.72 -30.82 17.78
C ALA A 402 -7.73 -29.53 16.94
N PRO A 403 -6.62 -29.20 16.26
CA PRO A 403 -6.59 -28.13 15.27
C PRO A 403 -7.63 -28.32 14.18
N ARG A 404 -8.19 -27.25 13.65
CA ARG A 404 -9.15 -27.33 12.54
C ARG A 404 -8.52 -27.87 11.25
N GLY A 405 -7.19 -27.81 11.13
CA GLY A 405 -6.45 -28.09 9.90
C GLY A 405 -6.33 -26.85 9.02
N PRO A 406 -6.07 -27.01 7.71
CA PRO A 406 -5.91 -25.88 6.79
C PRO A 406 -7.12 -24.96 6.76
N GLN A 407 -6.87 -23.66 6.70
CA GLN A 407 -7.86 -22.59 6.64
C GLN A 407 -7.34 -21.47 5.74
N TRP A 408 -8.20 -20.54 5.36
CA TRP A 408 -7.80 -19.33 4.66
C TRP A 408 -7.06 -18.40 5.62
N CYS A 409 -5.74 -18.33 5.50
CA CYS A 409 -4.87 -17.51 6.35
C CYS A 409 -4.26 -16.39 5.55
N CYS A 410 -4.23 -15.18 6.11
CA CYS A 410 -3.55 -14.06 5.50
C CYS A 410 -2.03 -14.21 5.67
N ASP A 411 -1.27 -14.18 4.58
CA ASP A 411 0.21 -14.29 4.61
C ASP A 411 0.88 -13.07 5.25
N LYS A 412 0.18 -11.92 5.27
CA LYS A 412 0.72 -10.68 5.81
C LYS A 412 0.49 -10.50 7.31
N CYS A 413 -0.72 -10.78 7.81
CA CYS A 413 -1.09 -10.53 9.21
C CYS A 413 -1.49 -11.77 9.99
N GLN A 414 -1.46 -12.96 9.36
CA GLN A 414 -1.81 -14.25 9.92
C GLN A 414 -3.30 -14.39 10.37
N ALA A 415 -4.15 -13.41 10.06
CA ALA A 415 -5.57 -13.50 10.37
C ALA A 415 -6.22 -14.68 9.62
N ILE A 416 -7.11 -15.39 10.33
CA ILE A 416 -7.84 -16.55 9.81
C ILE A 416 -9.19 -16.07 9.30
N HIS A 417 -9.59 -16.56 8.14
CA HIS A 417 -10.87 -16.25 7.49
C HIS A 417 -11.67 -17.53 7.24
N SER A 418 -13.00 -17.45 7.36
CA SER A 418 -13.90 -18.56 7.10
C SER A 418 -14.03 -18.90 5.62
N ALA A 419 -13.84 -17.93 4.75
CA ALA A 419 -13.90 -18.06 3.31
C ALA A 419 -12.80 -17.20 2.64
N TRP A 420 -12.49 -17.52 1.40
CA TRP A 420 -11.58 -16.68 0.62
C TRP A 420 -12.20 -15.34 0.29
N ALA A 421 -11.43 -14.28 0.50
CA ALA A 421 -11.75 -12.90 0.12
C ALA A 421 -10.60 -12.26 -0.64
N PRO A 422 -10.86 -11.33 -1.58
CA PRO A 422 -9.82 -10.66 -2.36
C PRO A 422 -8.98 -9.71 -1.50
N ILE A 423 -9.56 -9.21 -0.42
CA ILE A 423 -8.95 -8.28 0.52
C ILE A 423 -9.08 -8.86 1.92
N CYS A 424 -7.99 -8.90 2.65
CA CYS A 424 -8.00 -9.32 4.06
C CYS A 424 -8.74 -8.26 4.90
N GLU A 425 -9.76 -8.66 5.63
CA GLU A 425 -10.56 -7.77 6.49
C GLU A 425 -9.73 -7.10 7.59
N ASN A 426 -8.69 -7.79 8.09
CA ASN A 426 -7.85 -7.27 9.17
C ASN A 426 -6.79 -6.27 8.70
N CYS A 427 -5.98 -6.62 7.67
CA CYS A 427 -4.83 -5.78 7.26
C CYS A 427 -5.04 -5.07 5.93
N GLN A 428 -6.20 -5.24 5.29
CA GLN A 428 -6.53 -4.68 3.98
C GLN A 428 -5.54 -5.08 2.87
N GLY A 429 -4.85 -6.22 3.06
CA GLY A 429 -3.95 -6.78 2.05
C GLY A 429 -4.75 -7.37 0.89
N PHE A 430 -4.38 -7.02 -0.35
CA PHE A 430 -5.01 -7.55 -1.56
C PHE A 430 -4.33 -8.86 -1.98
N ASP A 431 -5.12 -9.93 -2.25
CA ASP A 431 -4.69 -11.28 -2.65
C ASP A 431 -3.62 -11.87 -1.73
N THR A 432 -3.86 -11.76 -0.41
CA THR A 432 -2.95 -12.24 0.64
C THR A 432 -3.45 -13.48 1.37
N LEU A 433 -4.60 -14.03 0.98
CA LEU A 433 -5.15 -15.23 1.59
C LEU A 433 -4.65 -16.49 0.88
N SER A 434 -4.01 -17.37 1.65
CA SER A 434 -3.56 -18.70 1.22
C SER A 434 -4.23 -19.79 2.04
N TRP A 435 -4.46 -20.97 1.42
CA TRP A 435 -5.00 -22.15 2.09
C TRP A 435 -3.87 -22.93 2.74
N ARG A 436 -3.79 -22.82 4.08
CA ARG A 436 -2.74 -23.46 4.86
C ARG A 436 -3.13 -23.59 6.33
N GLU A 437 -2.34 -24.32 7.07
CA GLU A 437 -2.51 -24.37 8.52
C GLU A 437 -2.10 -23.05 9.17
N PRO A 438 -2.93 -22.54 10.10
CA PRO A 438 -2.57 -21.36 10.89
C PRO A 438 -1.31 -21.62 11.73
N VAL A 439 -0.48 -20.61 11.85
CA VAL A 439 0.72 -20.67 12.71
C VAL A 439 0.32 -20.74 14.19
N GLU A 440 -0.76 -20.08 14.57
CA GLU A 440 -1.35 -20.13 15.90
C GLU A 440 -2.71 -20.83 15.82
N THR A 441 -2.79 -22.00 16.37
CA THR A 441 -4.10 -22.65 16.61
C THR A 441 -4.65 -22.09 17.92
N THR A 442 -5.93 -21.71 17.92
CA THR A 442 -6.63 -21.44 19.19
C THR A 442 -6.51 -22.68 20.07
N GLY A 443 -5.73 -22.58 21.13
CA GLY A 443 -5.53 -23.66 22.07
C GLY A 443 -6.85 -24.15 22.65
N ALA A 444 -6.90 -25.44 23.05
CA ALA A 444 -8.04 -25.97 23.75
C ALA A 444 -8.38 -25.09 24.97
N SER A 445 -9.69 -24.90 25.24
CA SER A 445 -10.13 -24.20 26.45
C SER A 445 -9.42 -24.79 27.68
N ALA A 446 -8.91 -23.94 28.54
CA ALA A 446 -8.20 -24.37 29.75
C ALA A 446 -9.09 -25.23 30.67
N THR A 447 -10.38 -25.08 30.60
CA THR A 447 -11.35 -25.81 31.41
C THR A 447 -11.85 -27.12 30.79
N ARG A 448 -11.63 -27.29 29.46
CA ARG A 448 -12.16 -28.43 28.68
C ARG A 448 -13.65 -28.67 28.89
N ALA A 449 -14.42 -27.65 29.23
CA ALA A 449 -15.84 -27.74 29.53
C ALA A 449 -16.65 -28.27 28.34
N GLU A 450 -16.18 -28.07 27.11
CA GLU A 450 -16.74 -28.53 25.85
C GLU A 450 -16.81 -30.08 25.78
N LEU A 451 -15.95 -30.78 26.53
CA LEU A 451 -15.91 -32.26 26.56
C LEU A 451 -16.88 -32.86 27.54
N LEU A 452 -17.41 -32.08 28.50
CA LEU A 452 -18.30 -32.60 29.55
C LEU A 452 -19.52 -33.37 29.01
N PRO A 453 -20.26 -32.89 27.97
CA PRO A 453 -21.42 -33.62 27.43
C PRO A 453 -21.03 -34.96 26.80
N VAL A 454 -19.80 -35.09 26.28
CA VAL A 454 -19.33 -36.34 25.65
C VAL A 454 -18.80 -37.33 26.70
N MET A 455 -18.30 -36.81 27.82
CA MET A 455 -17.75 -37.61 28.93
C MET A 455 -18.85 -38.19 29.84
N VAL A 456 -20.02 -37.54 29.88
CA VAL A 456 -21.14 -38.01 30.67
C VAL A 456 -21.83 -39.18 29.95
N SER A 457 -21.83 -40.36 30.57
CA SER A 457 -22.57 -41.51 30.03
C SER A 457 -24.06 -41.21 30.02
N PRO A 458 -24.81 -41.68 29.00
CA PRO A 458 -26.27 -41.59 29.03
C PRO A 458 -26.81 -42.24 30.32
N PRO A 459 -27.87 -41.68 30.91
CA PRO A 459 -28.47 -42.26 32.10
C PRO A 459 -28.78 -43.72 31.82
N LYS A 460 -28.36 -44.62 32.74
CA LYS A 460 -28.75 -46.02 32.66
C LYS A 460 -30.26 -46.02 32.58
N THR A 461 -30.82 -46.48 31.47
CA THR A 461 -32.23 -46.73 31.35
C THR A 461 -32.58 -47.75 32.44
N VAL A 462 -33.19 -47.28 33.51
CA VAL A 462 -33.80 -48.18 34.49
C VAL A 462 -34.94 -48.89 33.73
N VAL A 463 -34.63 -50.06 33.25
CA VAL A 463 -35.72 -50.96 32.74
C VAL A 463 -36.70 -51.11 33.90
N PRO A 464 -37.92 -50.60 33.80
CA PRO A 464 -38.91 -50.86 34.86
C PRO A 464 -39.01 -52.35 35.05
N PRO A 465 -39.06 -52.82 36.30
CA PRO A 465 -39.26 -54.30 36.56
C PRO A 465 -40.40 -54.78 35.71
N GLN A 466 -40.13 -55.78 34.89
CA GLN A 466 -41.20 -56.46 34.16
C GLN A 466 -42.28 -56.83 35.17
N PRO A 467 -43.58 -56.50 34.92
CA PRO A 467 -44.64 -56.95 35.79
C PRO A 467 -44.55 -58.47 35.88
N GLU A 468 -44.46 -58.99 37.12
CA GLU A 468 -44.48 -60.43 37.37
C GLU A 468 -45.66 -61.04 36.58
N ALA A 469 -45.36 -62.06 35.80
CA ALA A 469 -46.38 -62.78 35.08
C ALA A 469 -47.42 -63.19 36.07
N PRO A 470 -48.75 -63.00 35.84
CA PRO A 470 -49.79 -63.44 36.73
C PRO A 470 -49.61 -64.91 36.95
N PRO A 471 -49.78 -65.38 38.20
CA PRO A 471 -49.65 -66.84 38.52
C PRO A 471 -50.56 -67.65 37.59
N PRO A 472 -50.11 -68.83 37.14
CA PRO A 472 -50.89 -69.67 36.23
C PRO A 472 -52.27 -69.95 36.85
N ILE A 473 -53.32 -69.69 36.06
CA ILE A 473 -54.70 -69.97 36.47
C ILE A 473 -54.78 -71.46 36.70
N ASP A 474 -55.02 -71.85 37.97
CA ASP A 474 -55.25 -73.24 38.33
C ASP A 474 -56.66 -73.67 37.86
N LEU A 475 -56.70 -74.24 36.65
CA LEU A 475 -57.93 -74.73 36.03
C LEU A 475 -58.59 -75.90 36.82
N GLU A 476 -57.86 -76.63 37.70
CA GLU A 476 -58.42 -77.68 38.58
C GLU A 476 -59.15 -77.07 39.76
N ALA A 477 -58.78 -75.89 40.22
CA ALA A 477 -59.52 -75.22 41.30
C ALA A 477 -60.88 -74.66 40.85
N ILE A 478 -61.05 -74.35 39.57
CA ILE A 478 -62.33 -73.90 38.98
C ILE A 478 -63.28 -75.05 38.81
N GLY A 479 -62.82 -76.29 38.48
CA GLY A 479 -63.64 -77.48 38.33
C GLY A 479 -64.21 -77.99 39.64
N ARG A 480 -63.61 -77.69 40.79
CA ARG A 480 -64.11 -78.16 42.13
C ARG A 480 -65.16 -77.24 42.77
N ARG A 481 -65.52 -76.13 42.18
CA ARG A 481 -66.60 -75.23 42.67
C ARG A 481 -67.86 -75.26 41.81
N ALA A 482 -67.96 -76.20 40.84
CA ALA A 482 -69.10 -76.35 39.95
C ALA A 482 -69.83 -77.71 40.17
N ASN A 483 -69.63 -78.37 41.31
CA ASN A 483 -70.42 -79.49 41.74
C ASN A 483 -71.00 -79.27 43.14
#